data_9b15286f4a9154d4f68bb8d2b157a9a8
#
_entry.id   9b15286f4a9154d4f68bb8d2b157a9a8
#
_cell.length_a   1.000
_cell.length_b   1.000
_cell.length_c   1.000
_cell.angle_alpha   90.00
_cell.angle_beta   90.00
_cell.angle_gamma   90.00
#
_symmetry.space_group_name_H-M   'P 1'
#
loop_
_entity.id
_entity.type
_entity.pdbx_description
1 polymer ?
#
loop_
_entity_poly.entity_id
_entity_poly.type
_entity_poly.pdbx_seq_one_letter_code
_entity_poly.pdbx_strand_id
1 'polypeptide(L)'
;GWGLRPEQQALEEQLNSYIARHYRGLNYNITYNRYFREKKTINTHEAYRVGSGKAISPYDELVKSEALKYGLDWRLITSQMYQESRFNPKARSFAGAQGLLQVMPRTGRQLGYSNLTRPENGVAAGVAYMDWLEQRFPARLDLAEKLYFTLAAYNAGHGHVEDARRLAERLGKDP
;
A
#
# COMPACT_ATOMS: atom_id res chain seq x y z
N GLY A 1 -9.58 6.03 -26.25
CA GLY A 1 -8.53 5.25 -26.92
C GLY A 1 -7.16 5.77 -26.58
N TRP A 2 -6.14 4.97 -26.64
CA TRP A 2 -4.76 5.41 -26.49
C TRP A 2 -4.26 5.93 -27.84
N GLY A 3 -3.67 7.10 -27.85
CA GLY A 3 -3.06 7.66 -29.06
C GLY A 3 -1.62 7.16 -29.18
N LEU A 4 -1.31 6.50 -30.30
CA LEU A 4 0.06 6.12 -30.65
C LEU A 4 0.51 6.93 -31.87
N ARG A 5 1.82 7.12 -32.01
CA ARG A 5 2.37 7.75 -33.21
C ARG A 5 2.35 6.74 -34.37
N PRO A 6 2.15 7.20 -35.63
CA PRO A 6 2.03 6.31 -36.79
C PRO A 6 3.20 5.34 -36.97
N GLU A 7 4.41 5.72 -36.53
CA GLU A 7 5.62 4.92 -36.62
C GLU A 7 5.75 3.83 -35.56
N GLN A 8 4.83 3.76 -34.60
CA GLN A 8 4.86 2.82 -33.46
C GLN A 8 4.01 1.56 -33.71
N GLN A 9 3.99 1.02 -34.91
CA GLN A 9 3.15 -0.14 -35.28
C GLN A 9 3.45 -1.39 -34.43
N ALA A 10 4.71 -1.69 -34.15
CA ALA A 10 5.09 -2.83 -33.31
C ALA A 10 4.52 -2.72 -31.89
N LEU A 11 4.47 -1.51 -31.33
CA LEU A 11 3.88 -1.25 -30.01
C LEU A 11 2.35 -1.40 -30.08
N GLU A 12 1.72 -0.94 -31.15
CA GLU A 12 0.28 -1.09 -31.39
C GLU A 12 -0.12 -2.57 -31.43
N GLU A 13 0.61 -3.41 -32.18
CA GLU A 13 0.35 -4.85 -32.25
C GLU A 13 0.48 -5.54 -30.89
N GLN A 14 1.53 -5.19 -30.11
CA GLN A 14 1.70 -5.72 -28.76
C GLN A 14 0.56 -5.31 -27.83
N LEU A 15 0.16 -4.05 -27.85
CA LEU A 15 -0.94 -3.55 -27.04
C LEU A 15 -2.28 -4.19 -27.44
N ASN A 16 -2.57 -4.30 -28.73
CA ASN A 16 -3.78 -4.95 -29.22
C ASN A 16 -3.81 -6.43 -28.83
N SER A 17 -2.69 -7.13 -28.93
CA SER A 17 -2.55 -8.52 -28.49
C SER A 17 -2.77 -8.67 -26.98
N TYR A 18 -2.21 -7.75 -26.18
CA TYR A 18 -2.41 -7.72 -24.73
C TYR A 18 -3.88 -7.47 -24.38
N ILE A 19 -4.50 -6.46 -25.01
CA ILE A 19 -5.91 -6.12 -24.81
C ILE A 19 -6.81 -7.30 -25.17
N ALA A 20 -6.58 -7.93 -26.33
CA ALA A 20 -7.39 -9.07 -26.78
C ALA A 20 -7.34 -10.25 -25.78
N ARG A 21 -6.17 -10.50 -25.17
CA ARG A 21 -6.01 -11.57 -24.16
C ARG A 21 -6.63 -11.25 -22.81
N HIS A 22 -6.64 -9.99 -22.40
CA HIS A 22 -7.03 -9.60 -21.06
C HIS A 22 -8.40 -8.89 -20.98
N TYR A 23 -8.92 -8.40 -22.10
CA TYR A 23 -10.22 -7.73 -22.15
C TYR A 23 -11.34 -8.69 -21.74
N ARG A 24 -12.13 -8.26 -20.76
CA ARG A 24 -13.17 -9.07 -20.10
C ARG A 24 -12.68 -10.36 -19.41
N GLY A 25 -11.38 -10.53 -19.24
CA GLY A 25 -10.82 -11.57 -18.38
C GLY A 25 -11.06 -11.29 -16.90
N LEU A 26 -10.62 -12.22 -16.04
CA LEU A 26 -10.84 -12.13 -14.59
C LEU A 26 -10.35 -10.80 -14.00
N ASN A 27 -9.11 -10.41 -14.27
CA ASN A 27 -8.52 -9.18 -13.74
C ASN A 27 -9.24 -7.93 -14.27
N TYR A 28 -9.63 -7.91 -15.54
CA TYR A 28 -10.43 -6.84 -16.11
C TYR A 28 -11.78 -6.71 -15.38
N ASN A 29 -12.49 -7.81 -15.19
CA ASN A 29 -13.79 -7.78 -14.54
C ASN A 29 -13.72 -7.39 -13.07
N ILE A 30 -12.69 -7.84 -12.34
CA ILE A 30 -12.45 -7.42 -10.94
C ILE A 30 -12.21 -5.90 -10.89
N THR A 31 -11.31 -5.40 -11.74
CA THR A 31 -10.98 -3.96 -11.81
C THR A 31 -12.19 -3.14 -12.25
N TYR A 32 -12.88 -3.56 -13.31
CA TYR A 32 -14.06 -2.88 -13.82
C TYR A 32 -15.18 -2.80 -12.78
N ASN A 33 -15.48 -3.92 -12.12
CA ASN A 33 -16.51 -3.94 -11.07
C ASN A 33 -16.12 -3.02 -9.92
N ARG A 34 -14.87 -3.07 -9.48
CA ARG A 34 -14.36 -2.24 -8.38
C ARG A 34 -14.44 -0.75 -8.66
N TYR A 35 -14.13 -0.30 -9.88
CA TYR A 35 -14.04 1.12 -10.20
C TYR A 35 -15.28 1.70 -10.89
N PHE A 36 -16.09 0.88 -11.55
CA PHE A 36 -17.21 1.38 -12.36
C PHE A 36 -18.59 0.87 -11.92
N ARG A 37 -18.68 -0.25 -11.24
CA ARG A 37 -19.98 -0.81 -10.78
C ARG A 37 -20.26 -0.58 -9.31
N GLU A 38 -19.27 -0.53 -8.47
CA GLU A 38 -19.46 -0.30 -7.04
C GLU A 38 -19.58 1.21 -6.74
N LYS A 39 -20.79 1.75 -6.90
CA LYS A 39 -21.10 3.16 -6.56
C LYS A 39 -20.64 3.58 -5.15
N LYS A 40 -20.66 2.63 -4.21
CA LYS A 40 -20.20 2.85 -2.84
C LYS A 40 -18.70 3.21 -2.77
N THR A 41 -17.89 2.61 -3.65
CA THR A 41 -16.45 2.88 -3.73
C THR A 41 -16.18 4.29 -4.27
N ILE A 42 -16.92 4.73 -5.29
CA ILE A 42 -16.77 6.06 -5.90
C ILE A 42 -17.11 7.16 -4.90
N ASN A 43 -18.24 7.04 -4.21
CA ASN A 43 -18.69 8.04 -3.23
C ASN A 43 -17.73 8.12 -2.02
N THR A 44 -17.12 6.99 -1.62
CA THR A 44 -16.11 7.00 -0.54
C THR A 44 -14.83 7.72 -0.96
N HIS A 45 -14.42 7.59 -2.22
CA HIS A 45 -13.26 8.32 -2.76
C HIS A 45 -13.46 9.84 -2.79
N GLU A 46 -14.68 10.31 -3.09
CA GLU A 46 -14.97 11.74 -3.09
C GLU A 46 -14.98 12.36 -1.67
N ALA A 47 -15.43 11.59 -0.68
CA ALA A 47 -15.46 12.02 0.72
C ALA A 47 -14.05 12.32 1.30
N TYR A 48 -13.00 11.69 0.75
CA TYR A 48 -11.61 11.83 1.22
C TYR A 48 -10.70 12.57 0.21
N ARG A 49 -11.27 13.31 -0.74
CA ARG A 49 -10.46 14.16 -1.63
C ARG A 49 -9.78 15.27 -0.83
N VAL A 50 -8.46 15.31 -0.93
CA VAL A 50 -7.63 16.39 -0.37
C VAL A 50 -7.89 17.67 -1.19
N GLY A 51 -8.38 18.71 -0.56
CA GLY A 51 -8.63 19.98 -1.26
C GLY A 51 -9.58 20.93 -0.53
N SER A 52 -10.26 20.48 0.51
CA SER A 52 -11.27 21.27 1.23
C SER A 52 -10.81 21.87 2.56
N GLY A 53 -9.53 21.79 2.92
CA GLY A 53 -9.03 22.18 4.25
C GLY A 53 -9.57 21.33 5.42
N LYS A 54 -10.30 20.27 5.11
CA LYS A 54 -10.86 19.33 6.07
C LYS A 54 -9.87 18.22 6.42
N ALA A 55 -10.09 17.54 7.55
CA ALA A 55 -9.35 16.35 7.93
C ALA A 55 -9.34 15.30 6.79
N ILE A 56 -8.23 14.61 6.59
CA ILE A 56 -8.08 13.54 5.60
C ILE A 56 -8.82 12.29 6.10
N SER A 57 -8.76 12.03 7.39
CA SER A 57 -9.42 10.89 8.04
C SER A 57 -9.92 11.26 9.44
N PRO A 58 -10.82 10.44 10.02
CA PRO A 58 -11.22 10.58 11.42
C PRO A 58 -10.07 10.33 12.41
N TYR A 59 -8.93 9.83 11.94
CA TYR A 59 -7.79 9.39 12.76
C TYR A 59 -6.56 10.29 12.62
N ASP A 60 -6.66 11.45 11.97
CA ASP A 60 -5.51 12.30 11.65
C ASP A 60 -4.68 12.66 12.89
N GLU A 61 -5.32 13.05 13.99
CA GLU A 61 -4.59 13.42 15.22
C GLU A 61 -3.89 12.20 15.85
N LEU A 62 -4.52 11.04 15.82
CA LEU A 62 -3.92 9.81 16.28
C LEU A 62 -2.71 9.43 15.41
N VAL A 63 -2.86 9.50 14.08
CA VAL A 63 -1.78 9.18 13.16
C VAL A 63 -0.62 10.16 13.30
N LYS A 64 -0.88 11.47 13.43
CA LYS A 64 0.16 12.49 13.66
C LYS A 64 0.96 12.19 14.93
N SER A 65 0.26 11.88 16.02
CA SER A 65 0.93 11.61 17.31
C SER A 65 1.78 10.34 17.24
N GLU A 66 1.31 9.27 16.59
CA GLU A 66 2.08 8.04 16.46
C GLU A 66 3.25 8.19 15.47
N ALA A 67 3.03 8.79 14.30
CA ALA A 67 4.06 9.01 13.29
C ALA A 67 5.22 9.88 13.83
N LEU A 68 4.91 10.89 14.65
CA LEU A 68 5.92 11.75 15.26
C LEU A 68 6.92 10.98 16.14
N LYS A 69 6.50 9.92 16.81
CA LYS A 69 7.37 9.10 17.68
C LYS A 69 8.53 8.45 16.91
N TYR A 70 8.32 8.20 15.61
CA TYR A 70 9.26 7.51 14.72
C TYR A 70 9.82 8.42 13.62
N GLY A 71 9.46 9.72 13.62
CA GLY A 71 9.90 10.64 12.58
C GLY A 71 9.31 10.39 11.20
N LEU A 72 8.19 9.66 11.10
CA LEU A 72 7.53 9.32 9.85
C LEU A 72 6.55 10.41 9.41
N ASP A 73 6.37 10.58 8.10
CA ASP A 73 5.34 11.47 7.58
C ASP A 73 3.94 10.88 7.83
N TRP A 74 3.15 11.57 8.64
CA TRP A 74 1.79 11.17 8.97
C TRP A 74 0.87 11.06 7.74
N ARG A 75 1.16 11.82 6.66
CA ARG A 75 0.39 11.76 5.42
C ARG A 75 0.61 10.45 4.69
N LEU A 76 1.86 9.95 4.71
CA LEU A 76 2.21 8.64 4.20
C LEU A 76 1.44 7.55 4.95
N ILE A 77 1.45 7.59 6.29
CA ILE A 77 0.72 6.64 7.13
C ILE A 77 -0.78 6.70 6.86
N THR A 78 -1.34 7.90 6.71
CA THR A 78 -2.77 8.07 6.38
C THR A 78 -3.10 7.49 5.01
N SER A 79 -2.23 7.68 4.02
CA SER A 79 -2.39 7.11 2.68
C SER A 79 -2.32 5.59 2.71
N GLN A 80 -1.37 5.02 3.46
CA GLN A 80 -1.27 3.58 3.67
C GLN A 80 -2.53 3.04 4.36
N MET A 81 -3.00 3.69 5.41
CA MET A 81 -4.23 3.31 6.11
C MET A 81 -5.46 3.30 5.18
N TYR A 82 -5.54 4.25 4.27
CA TYR A 82 -6.60 4.26 3.26
C TYR A 82 -6.50 3.04 2.32
N GLN A 83 -5.31 2.70 1.85
CA GLN A 83 -5.09 1.53 0.99
C GLN A 83 -5.42 0.23 1.71
N GLU A 84 -5.02 0.09 2.97
CA GLU A 84 -5.19 -1.13 3.75
C GLU A 84 -6.64 -1.40 4.16
N SER A 85 -7.34 -0.39 4.65
CA SER A 85 -8.65 -0.61 5.28
C SER A 85 -9.74 0.36 4.85
N ARG A 86 -9.42 1.39 4.07
CA ARG A 86 -10.29 2.54 3.80
C ARG A 86 -10.85 3.17 5.10
N PHE A 87 -9.96 3.30 6.08
CA PHE A 87 -10.26 3.81 7.42
C PHE A 87 -11.25 2.97 8.22
N ASN A 88 -11.42 1.68 7.90
CA ASN A 88 -12.27 0.78 8.67
C ASN A 88 -11.44 0.08 9.77
N PRO A 89 -11.63 0.42 11.07
CA PRO A 89 -10.86 -0.18 12.16
C PRO A 89 -11.19 -1.66 12.38
N LYS A 90 -12.33 -2.13 11.89
CA LYS A 90 -12.76 -3.54 12.00
C LYS A 90 -12.38 -4.37 10.77
N ALA A 91 -11.63 -3.81 9.82
CA ALA A 91 -11.22 -4.54 8.63
C ALA A 91 -10.42 -5.79 9.00
N ARG A 92 -10.69 -6.87 8.26
CA ARG A 92 -9.95 -8.13 8.35
C ARG A 92 -9.70 -8.65 6.94
N SER A 93 -8.47 -9.00 6.65
CA SER A 93 -8.12 -9.63 5.38
C SER A 93 -8.37 -11.14 5.42
N PHE A 94 -8.39 -11.78 4.25
CA PHE A 94 -8.45 -13.24 4.14
C PHE A 94 -7.26 -13.92 4.84
N ALA A 95 -6.07 -13.30 4.78
CA ALA A 95 -4.86 -13.80 5.44
C ALA A 95 -4.85 -13.57 6.97
N GLY A 96 -5.85 -12.86 7.52
CA GLY A 96 -5.97 -12.61 8.96
C GLY A 96 -5.36 -11.30 9.45
N ALA A 97 -4.90 -10.42 8.56
CA ALA A 97 -4.48 -9.07 8.93
C ALA A 97 -5.67 -8.26 9.49
N GLN A 98 -5.43 -7.33 10.41
CA GLN A 98 -6.48 -6.67 11.17
C GLN A 98 -6.25 -5.16 11.31
N GLY A 99 -7.38 -4.43 11.39
CA GLY A 99 -7.42 -3.04 11.78
C GLY A 99 -7.08 -2.05 10.68
N LEU A 100 -6.85 -0.81 11.09
CA LEU A 100 -6.66 0.32 10.19
C LEU A 100 -5.48 0.16 9.22
N LEU A 101 -4.38 -0.40 9.69
CA LEU A 101 -3.14 -0.61 8.92
C LEU A 101 -2.89 -2.10 8.59
N GLN A 102 -3.92 -2.96 8.72
CA GLN A 102 -3.88 -4.37 8.32
C GLN A 102 -2.64 -5.12 8.81
N VAL A 103 -2.31 -4.95 10.08
CA VAL A 103 -1.19 -5.64 10.72
C VAL A 103 -1.59 -7.08 11.06
N MET A 104 -0.69 -8.02 10.80
CA MET A 104 -0.87 -9.41 11.22
C MET A 104 -0.84 -9.51 12.74
N PRO A 105 -1.73 -10.30 13.39
CA PRO A 105 -1.75 -10.44 14.85
C PRO A 105 -0.42 -10.94 15.44
N ARG A 106 0.31 -11.77 14.70
CA ARG A 106 1.65 -12.23 15.11
C ARG A 106 2.63 -11.05 15.15
N THR A 107 2.65 -10.23 14.10
CA THR A 107 3.50 -9.03 14.02
C THR A 107 3.14 -8.03 15.11
N GLY A 108 1.85 -7.76 15.32
CA GLY A 108 1.40 -6.87 16.39
C GLY A 108 1.93 -7.32 17.76
N ARG A 109 1.79 -8.62 18.09
CA ARG A 109 2.32 -9.16 19.37
C ARG A 109 3.84 -9.04 19.49
N GLN A 110 4.58 -9.25 18.41
CA GLN A 110 6.05 -9.08 18.40
C GLN A 110 6.47 -7.64 18.67
N LEU A 111 5.65 -6.68 18.27
CA LEU A 111 5.84 -5.25 18.50
C LEU A 111 5.20 -4.75 19.83
N GLY A 112 4.61 -5.66 20.63
CA GLY A 112 3.99 -5.32 21.90
C GLY A 112 2.52 -4.87 21.82
N TYR A 113 1.87 -5.04 20.68
CA TYR A 113 0.49 -4.61 20.47
C TYR A 113 -0.47 -5.78 20.33
N SER A 114 -1.66 -5.63 20.94
CA SER A 114 -2.77 -6.56 20.83
C SER A 114 -4.06 -5.80 20.49
N ASN A 115 -5.12 -6.53 20.16
CA ASN A 115 -6.42 -5.93 19.82
C ASN A 115 -6.32 -4.84 18.72
N LEU A 116 -5.77 -5.25 17.58
CA LEU A 116 -5.45 -4.37 16.45
C LEU A 116 -6.68 -3.70 15.79
N THR A 117 -7.88 -4.13 16.15
CA THR A 117 -9.16 -3.51 15.71
C THR A 117 -9.53 -2.28 16.54
N ARG A 118 -8.87 -2.01 17.66
CA ARG A 118 -8.93 -0.72 18.33
C ARG A 118 -8.07 0.28 17.55
N PRO A 119 -8.60 1.46 17.19
CA PRO A 119 -7.86 2.44 16.40
C PRO A 119 -6.47 2.74 16.95
N GLU A 120 -6.37 2.98 18.25
CA GLU A 120 -5.11 3.33 18.92
C GLU A 120 -4.04 2.24 18.72
N ASN A 121 -4.43 0.99 18.98
CA ASN A 121 -3.51 -0.14 18.87
C ASN A 121 -3.17 -0.46 17.39
N GLY A 122 -4.18 -0.37 16.51
CA GLY A 122 -3.99 -0.64 15.07
C GLY A 122 -3.07 0.38 14.41
N VAL A 123 -3.20 1.66 14.74
CA VAL A 123 -2.32 2.73 14.23
C VAL A 123 -0.93 2.58 14.83
N ALA A 124 -0.81 2.47 16.16
CA ALA A 124 0.49 2.34 16.82
C ALA A 124 1.27 1.11 16.30
N ALA A 125 0.62 -0.05 16.17
CA ALA A 125 1.23 -1.25 15.62
C ALA A 125 1.69 -1.09 14.17
N GLY A 126 0.89 -0.44 13.33
CA GLY A 126 1.21 -0.23 11.91
C GLY A 126 2.37 0.75 11.72
N VAL A 127 2.39 1.83 12.48
CA VAL A 127 3.50 2.82 12.47
C VAL A 127 4.80 2.17 12.96
N ALA A 128 4.75 1.45 14.08
CA ALA A 128 5.90 0.73 14.61
C ALA A 128 6.41 -0.36 13.64
N TYR A 129 5.49 -1.02 12.91
CA TYR A 129 5.88 -2.00 11.90
C TYR A 129 6.55 -1.35 10.69
N MET A 130 6.08 -0.19 10.26
CA MET A 130 6.70 0.56 9.16
C MET A 130 8.11 1.01 9.52
N ASP A 131 8.33 1.56 10.72
CA ASP A 131 9.65 1.90 11.24
C ASP A 131 10.56 0.66 11.34
N TRP A 132 10.04 -0.44 11.87
CA TRP A 132 10.77 -1.69 11.95
C TRP A 132 11.23 -2.22 10.57
N LEU A 133 10.41 -2.05 9.54
CA LEU A 133 10.78 -2.39 8.16
C LEU A 133 11.83 -1.44 7.61
N GLU A 134 11.67 -0.13 7.81
CA GLU A 134 12.60 0.88 7.32
C GLU A 134 14.01 0.67 7.86
N GLN A 135 14.15 0.34 9.13
CA GLN A 135 15.44 0.07 9.78
C GLN A 135 16.17 -1.18 9.24
N ARG A 136 15.49 -2.04 8.49
CA ARG A 136 16.08 -3.25 7.88
C ARG A 136 16.75 -3.01 6.55
N PHE A 137 16.49 -1.88 5.93
CA PHE A 137 17.13 -1.53 4.67
C PHE A 137 18.42 -0.73 4.92
N PRO A 138 19.46 -0.92 4.05
CA PRO A 138 20.75 -0.29 4.25
C PRO A 138 20.66 1.23 4.36
N ALA A 139 21.47 1.81 5.25
CA ALA A 139 21.55 3.26 5.44
C ALA A 139 22.13 4.00 4.21
N ARG A 140 22.79 3.27 3.29
CA ARG A 140 23.36 3.82 2.03
C ARG A 140 22.30 4.17 0.99
N LEU A 141 21.10 3.60 1.09
CA LEU A 141 20.00 3.92 0.20
C LEU A 141 19.56 5.37 0.41
N ASP A 142 19.20 6.04 -0.66
CA ASP A 142 18.58 7.34 -0.52
C ASP A 142 17.18 7.24 0.14
N LEU A 143 16.65 8.38 0.54
CA LEU A 143 15.38 8.41 1.28
C LEU A 143 14.21 7.83 0.46
N ALA A 144 14.20 8.07 -0.86
CA ALA A 144 13.13 7.59 -1.74
C ALA A 144 13.23 6.08 -1.96
N GLU A 145 14.42 5.56 -2.21
CA GLU A 145 14.68 4.12 -2.36
C GLU A 145 14.29 3.37 -1.09
N LYS A 146 14.73 3.89 0.06
CA LYS A 146 14.41 3.29 1.35
C LYS A 146 12.91 3.26 1.60
N LEU A 147 12.20 4.32 1.24
CA LEU A 147 10.75 4.39 1.32
C LEU A 147 10.08 3.35 0.39
N TYR A 148 10.55 3.22 -0.85
CA TYR A 148 10.00 2.25 -1.81
C TYR A 148 10.17 0.81 -1.33
N PHE A 149 11.34 0.46 -0.82
CA PHE A 149 11.59 -0.85 -0.23
C PHE A 149 10.73 -1.09 1.01
N THR A 150 10.56 -0.08 1.86
CA THR A 150 9.70 -0.16 3.06
C THR A 150 8.24 -0.44 2.69
N LEU A 151 7.70 0.29 1.71
CA LEU A 151 6.34 0.10 1.24
C LEU A 151 6.16 -1.25 0.53
N ALA A 152 7.12 -1.67 -0.28
CA ALA A 152 7.12 -2.99 -0.89
C ALA A 152 7.12 -4.11 0.16
N ALA A 153 7.96 -3.97 1.20
CA ALA A 153 8.04 -4.92 2.29
C ALA A 153 6.79 -4.94 3.17
N TYR A 154 6.14 -3.80 3.34
CA TYR A 154 4.86 -3.72 4.05
C TYR A 154 3.77 -4.53 3.33
N ASN A 155 3.68 -4.40 2.01
CA ASN A 155 2.68 -5.07 1.19
C ASN A 155 2.96 -6.55 0.93
N ALA A 156 4.19 -6.87 0.53
CA ALA A 156 4.56 -8.23 0.11
C ALA A 156 5.18 -9.07 1.24
N GLY A 157 5.66 -8.42 2.29
CA GLY A 157 6.46 -9.02 3.33
C GLY A 157 7.97 -8.86 3.09
N HIS A 158 8.69 -8.54 4.16
CA HIS A 158 10.14 -8.28 4.12
C HIS A 158 10.95 -9.42 3.47
N GLY A 159 10.61 -10.68 3.77
CA GLY A 159 11.31 -11.83 3.21
C GLY A 159 11.28 -11.88 1.68
N HIS A 160 10.14 -11.58 1.07
CA HIS A 160 10.00 -11.56 -0.38
C HIS A 160 10.82 -10.45 -1.04
N VAL A 161 10.90 -9.28 -0.40
CA VAL A 161 11.74 -8.18 -0.89
C VAL A 161 13.22 -8.55 -0.82
N GLU A 162 13.66 -9.17 0.27
CA GLU A 162 15.03 -9.67 0.42
C GLU A 162 15.37 -10.78 -0.59
N ASP A 163 14.43 -11.67 -0.89
CA ASP A 163 14.61 -12.70 -1.92
C ASP A 163 14.73 -12.07 -3.32
N ALA A 164 13.92 -11.04 -3.61
CA ALA A 164 14.00 -10.31 -4.87
C ALA A 164 15.35 -9.60 -5.03
N ARG A 165 15.85 -8.95 -3.97
CA ARG A 165 17.16 -8.30 -3.95
C ARG A 165 18.30 -9.30 -4.19
N ARG A 166 18.29 -10.43 -3.49
CA ARG A 166 19.26 -11.51 -3.72
C ARG A 166 19.22 -12.05 -5.16
N LEU A 167 18.03 -12.13 -5.74
CA LEU A 167 17.89 -12.54 -7.14
C LEU A 167 18.47 -11.49 -8.08
N ALA A 168 18.24 -10.20 -7.84
CA ALA A 168 18.81 -9.11 -8.62
C ALA A 168 20.34 -9.18 -8.61
N GLU A 169 20.97 -9.34 -7.45
CA GLU A 169 22.42 -9.51 -7.30
C GLU A 169 22.94 -10.69 -8.15
N ARG A 170 22.28 -11.87 -8.08
CA ARG A 170 22.66 -13.04 -8.87
C ARG A 170 22.57 -12.83 -10.38
N LEU A 171 21.67 -11.96 -10.81
CA LEU A 171 21.47 -11.61 -12.21
C LEU A 171 22.33 -10.43 -12.65
N GLY A 172 23.23 -9.92 -11.80
CA GLY A 172 24.07 -8.76 -12.08
C GLY A 172 23.25 -7.47 -12.23
N LYS A 173 22.11 -7.39 -11.57
CA LYS A 173 21.25 -6.20 -11.49
C LYS A 173 21.46 -5.49 -10.16
N ASP A 174 21.04 -4.23 -10.12
CA ASP A 174 21.02 -3.45 -8.89
C ASP A 174 19.97 -4.02 -7.90
N PRO A 175 20.38 -4.42 -6.69
CA PRO A 175 19.52 -5.10 -5.69
C PRO A 175 18.67 -4.14 -4.87
#